data_b8aaf4c6a1a173b442a936b9c0b5a172
#
_entry.id   b8aaf4c6a1a173b442a936b9c0b5a172
#
_cell.length_a   1.000
_cell.length_b   1.000
_cell.length_c   1.000
_cell.angle_alpha   90.00
_cell.angle_beta   90.00
_cell.angle_gamma   90.00
#
_symmetry.space_group_name_H-M   'P 1'
#
loop_
_entity.id
_entity.type
_entity.pdbx_description
1 polymer ?
#
loop_
_entity_poly.entity_id
_entity_poly.type
_entity_poly.pdbx_seq_one_letter_code
_entity_poly.pdbx_strand_id
1 'polypeptide(L)'
;MTQAAALRVQAFTTGDVAAQCSATPGWVQQYQQMSPGHFAGQIRYLDLHGVQVYEECMNTRVEQHFNAPPGSLAFCFDGSDNALYMLNGESRNTWITPENYREVAVVFGPQFVQRQGLDVAKLEGLFMAPLTCQQNALFTRWLSGTLTRLSTVPDPVSLTQQLLDDCLFILDNACVCLDRSSLQKRSDERRLMARIGEWSADAPDETVNLLELAQIAGVPLRQLQQGFKTYTGMSPAQWLRLRRLNGARRELLSGAGTTVAEVAMNWSFWHLGRFSNSYRALFKELPSETLKRSP
;
A
#
# COMPACT_ATOMS: atom_id res chain seq x y z
N MET A 1 -39.33 -5.85 -13.94
CA MET A 1 -38.10 -5.17 -14.35
C MET A 1 -37.49 -4.55 -13.10
N THR A 2 -36.50 -5.25 -12.50
CA THR A 2 -35.83 -4.76 -11.32
C THR A 2 -34.89 -3.60 -11.76
N GLN A 3 -35.20 -2.39 -11.29
CA GLN A 3 -34.37 -1.22 -11.53
C GLN A 3 -32.97 -1.52 -10.99
N ALA A 4 -31.98 -1.72 -11.85
CA ALA A 4 -30.59 -1.90 -11.46
C ALA A 4 -30.19 -0.67 -10.64
N ALA A 5 -29.76 -0.87 -9.40
CA ALA A 5 -29.30 0.22 -8.56
C ALA A 5 -28.17 0.96 -9.28
N ALA A 6 -28.33 2.27 -9.46
CA ALA A 6 -27.32 3.08 -10.15
C ALA A 6 -25.98 2.98 -9.41
N LEU A 7 -24.93 2.60 -10.12
CA LEU A 7 -23.59 2.51 -9.57
C LEU A 7 -23.09 3.91 -9.17
N ARG A 8 -22.60 4.02 -7.95
CA ARG A 8 -22.17 5.30 -7.37
C ARG A 8 -20.75 5.19 -6.82
N VAL A 9 -20.01 6.27 -6.92
CA VAL A 9 -18.72 6.42 -6.23
C VAL A 9 -18.98 6.53 -4.73
N GLN A 10 -18.32 5.67 -3.97
CA GLN A 10 -18.27 5.72 -2.51
C GLN A 10 -17.02 6.51 -2.09
N ALA A 11 -17.13 7.30 -1.04
CA ALA A 11 -16.00 8.04 -0.47
C ALA A 11 -15.87 7.71 1.02
N PHE A 12 -14.65 7.42 1.44
CA PHE A 12 -14.30 7.14 2.82
C PHE A 12 -13.14 8.05 3.22
N THR A 13 -13.22 8.65 4.41
CA THR A 13 -12.15 9.47 4.99
C THR A 13 -11.88 9.01 6.42
N THR A 14 -10.61 9.00 6.82
CA THR A 14 -10.24 8.55 8.17
C THR A 14 -9.00 9.27 8.70
N GLY A 15 -8.93 9.41 10.02
CA GLY A 15 -7.74 9.80 10.76
C GLY A 15 -6.94 8.61 11.31
N ASP A 16 -7.26 7.38 10.92
CA ASP A 16 -6.61 6.16 11.40
C ASP A 16 -6.08 5.31 10.24
N VAL A 17 -4.79 4.97 10.29
CA VAL A 17 -4.12 4.18 9.25
C VAL A 17 -4.65 2.75 9.14
N ALA A 18 -5.13 2.16 10.25
CA ALA A 18 -5.71 0.83 10.25
C ALA A 18 -7.11 0.82 9.61
N ALA A 19 -7.90 1.89 9.84
CA ALA A 19 -9.19 2.05 9.18
C ALA A 19 -9.03 2.30 7.67
N GLN A 20 -7.99 3.02 7.24
CA GLN A 20 -7.66 3.20 5.82
C GLN A 20 -7.43 1.86 5.14
N CYS A 21 -6.65 1.01 5.77
CA CYS A 21 -6.31 -0.34 5.32
C CYS A 21 -7.55 -1.21 5.01
N SER A 22 -8.65 -1.02 5.73
CA SER A 22 -9.87 -1.82 5.59
C SER A 22 -10.88 -1.27 4.58
N ALA A 23 -10.59 -0.13 3.95
CA ALA A 23 -11.57 0.59 3.15
C ALA A 23 -11.66 0.12 1.68
N THR A 24 -10.75 -0.74 1.20
CA THR A 24 -10.75 -1.31 -0.15
C THR A 24 -11.23 -2.77 -0.14
N PRO A 25 -12.43 -3.05 -0.68
CA PRO A 25 -12.99 -4.41 -0.64
C PRO A 25 -12.14 -5.43 -1.43
N GLY A 26 -11.96 -6.62 -0.84
CA GLY A 26 -11.27 -7.75 -1.49
C GLY A 26 -9.75 -7.72 -1.38
N TRP A 27 -9.16 -6.61 -0.96
CA TRP A 27 -7.73 -6.54 -0.67
C TRP A 27 -7.41 -7.09 0.72
N VAL A 28 -6.28 -7.78 0.85
CA VAL A 28 -5.69 -8.13 2.15
C VAL A 28 -4.55 -7.17 2.39
N GLN A 29 -4.70 -6.28 3.38
CA GLN A 29 -3.77 -5.17 3.57
C GLN A 29 -3.41 -4.99 5.04
N GLN A 30 -2.19 -4.48 5.28
CA GLN A 30 -1.72 -4.03 6.58
C GLN A 30 -0.88 -2.76 6.38
N TYR A 31 -1.25 -1.68 7.06
CA TYR A 31 -0.61 -0.38 6.94
C TYR A 31 0.08 0.04 8.24
N GLN A 32 1.22 0.72 8.10
CA GLN A 32 1.99 1.26 9.23
C GLN A 32 2.44 2.69 8.91
N GLN A 33 2.20 3.62 9.82
CA GLN A 33 2.63 5.01 9.66
C GLN A 33 4.15 5.13 9.83
N MET A 34 4.84 5.71 8.85
CA MET A 34 6.29 5.78 8.77
C MET A 34 6.85 7.20 8.85
N SER A 35 6.00 8.24 8.85
CA SER A 35 6.42 9.62 9.08
C SER A 35 5.55 10.32 10.13
N PRO A 36 6.10 11.36 10.81
CA PRO A 36 5.39 12.10 11.83
C PRO A 36 4.16 12.83 11.28
N GLY A 37 3.06 12.81 12.01
CA GLY A 37 1.86 13.59 11.68
C GLY A 37 0.59 12.94 12.23
N HIS A 38 -0.50 13.73 12.28
CA HIS A 38 -1.82 13.17 12.36
C HIS A 38 -2.14 12.55 11.00
N PHE A 39 -2.44 11.26 10.99
CA PHE A 39 -2.82 10.59 9.76
C PHE A 39 -4.14 11.18 9.21
N ALA A 40 -4.19 11.42 7.92
CA ALA A 40 -5.40 11.74 7.18
C ALA A 40 -5.38 10.98 5.86
N GLY A 41 -6.35 10.09 5.71
CA GLY A 41 -6.51 9.26 4.53
C GLY A 41 -7.87 9.44 3.89
N GLN A 42 -7.92 9.21 2.58
CA GLN A 42 -9.14 9.20 1.79
C GLN A 42 -9.08 8.09 0.76
N ILE A 43 -10.19 7.37 0.59
CA ILE A 43 -10.42 6.45 -0.52
C ILE A 43 -11.71 6.86 -1.22
N ARG A 44 -11.67 6.93 -2.55
CA ARG A 44 -12.84 6.93 -3.42
C ARG A 44 -12.88 5.61 -4.17
N TYR A 45 -14.02 4.99 -4.19
CA TYR A 45 -14.19 3.64 -4.69
C TYR A 45 -15.42 3.51 -5.56
N LEU A 46 -15.30 2.82 -6.69
CA LEU A 46 -16.38 2.47 -7.61
C LEU A 46 -16.25 1.00 -7.98
N ASP A 47 -17.33 0.23 -7.82
CA ASP A 47 -17.42 -1.15 -8.31
C ASP A 47 -18.31 -1.18 -9.58
N LEU A 48 -17.73 -1.67 -10.67
CA LEU A 48 -18.37 -1.85 -11.97
C LEU A 48 -18.71 -3.34 -12.23
N HIS A 49 -19.20 -4.04 -11.21
CA HIS A 49 -19.57 -5.47 -11.29
C HIS A 49 -18.41 -6.39 -11.73
N GLY A 50 -17.32 -6.31 -10.97
CA GLY A 50 -16.13 -7.14 -11.17
C GLY A 50 -14.95 -6.39 -11.77
N VAL A 51 -15.08 -5.08 -12.00
CA VAL A 51 -13.96 -4.16 -12.21
C VAL A 51 -14.05 -3.07 -11.16
N GLN A 52 -13.03 -2.97 -10.32
CA GLN A 52 -12.95 -1.97 -9.26
C GLN A 52 -12.07 -0.81 -9.70
N VAL A 53 -12.51 0.39 -9.40
CA VAL A 53 -11.73 1.61 -9.62
C VAL A 53 -11.64 2.34 -8.30
N TYR A 54 -10.43 2.69 -7.86
CA TYR A 54 -10.27 3.46 -6.63
C TYR A 54 -9.19 4.52 -6.75
N GLU A 55 -9.30 5.54 -5.93
CA GLU A 55 -8.27 6.52 -5.64
C GLU A 55 -7.96 6.46 -4.16
N GLU A 56 -6.69 6.29 -3.82
CA GLU A 56 -6.20 6.38 -2.46
C GLU A 56 -5.32 7.63 -2.28
N CYS A 57 -5.58 8.37 -1.19
CA CYS A 57 -4.77 9.51 -0.78
C CYS A 57 -4.37 9.37 0.69
N MET A 58 -3.10 9.65 1.01
CA MET A 58 -2.59 9.66 2.38
C MET A 58 -1.60 10.80 2.57
N ASN A 59 -1.70 11.52 3.69
CA ASN A 59 -0.83 12.67 3.97
C ASN A 59 0.52 12.28 4.55
N THR A 60 0.60 11.18 5.32
CA THR A 60 1.84 10.68 5.91
C THR A 60 2.44 9.58 5.06
N ARG A 61 3.75 9.34 5.19
CA ARG A 61 4.40 8.16 4.64
C ARG A 61 3.85 6.91 5.33
N VAL A 62 3.50 5.90 4.54
CA VAL A 62 2.94 4.63 5.01
C VAL A 62 3.71 3.48 4.42
N GLU A 63 4.01 2.48 5.23
CA GLU A 63 4.39 1.15 4.76
C GLU A 63 3.12 0.34 4.59
N GLN A 64 2.95 -0.20 3.40
CA GLN A 64 1.82 -1.04 3.02
C GLN A 64 2.32 -2.44 2.73
N HIS A 65 1.74 -3.45 3.39
CA HIS A 65 1.84 -4.86 3.01
C HIS A 65 0.49 -5.27 2.46
N PHE A 66 0.45 -5.79 1.24
CA PHE A 66 -0.83 -6.05 0.59
C PHE A 66 -0.79 -7.17 -0.45
N ASN A 67 -1.95 -7.79 -0.64
CA ASN A 67 -2.25 -8.68 -1.76
C ASN A 67 -3.46 -8.12 -2.50
N ALA A 68 -3.38 -8.06 -3.83
CA ALA A 68 -4.55 -7.78 -4.65
C ALA A 68 -5.60 -8.91 -4.51
N PRO A 69 -6.87 -8.67 -4.87
CA PRO A 69 -7.87 -9.72 -4.82
C PRO A 69 -7.45 -10.98 -5.61
N PRO A 70 -7.68 -12.19 -5.09
CA PRO A 70 -7.25 -13.44 -5.75
C PRO A 70 -7.71 -13.54 -7.20
N GLY A 71 -6.80 -13.91 -8.11
CA GLY A 71 -7.06 -14.07 -9.54
C GLY A 71 -7.31 -12.75 -10.29
N SER A 72 -7.15 -11.59 -9.65
CA SER A 72 -7.30 -10.29 -10.28
C SER A 72 -6.02 -9.84 -11.01
N LEU A 73 -6.19 -8.86 -11.89
CA LEU A 73 -5.11 -8.09 -12.51
C LEU A 73 -5.35 -6.61 -12.19
N ALA A 74 -4.42 -5.97 -11.48
CA ALA A 74 -4.52 -4.58 -11.09
C ALA A 74 -3.49 -3.72 -11.82
N PHE A 75 -3.91 -2.52 -12.22
CA PHE A 75 -3.11 -1.44 -12.79
C PHE A 75 -3.15 -0.28 -11.81
N CYS A 76 -2.04 -0.05 -11.10
CA CYS A 76 -1.88 0.96 -10.07
C CYS A 76 -1.02 2.11 -10.60
N PHE A 77 -1.57 3.28 -10.69
CA PHE A 77 -0.92 4.49 -11.19
C PHE A 77 -0.52 5.37 -10.01
N ASP A 78 0.76 5.30 -9.65
CA ASP A 78 1.33 6.12 -8.57
C ASP A 78 1.56 7.55 -9.07
N GLY A 79 0.89 8.51 -8.44
CA GLY A 79 1.03 9.93 -8.77
C GLY A 79 2.32 10.57 -8.28
N SER A 80 3.10 9.90 -7.43
CA SER A 80 4.33 10.44 -6.86
C SER A 80 5.54 10.29 -7.79
N ASP A 81 5.62 9.20 -8.53
CA ASP A 81 6.69 8.92 -9.50
C ASP A 81 6.20 8.84 -10.95
N ASN A 82 4.90 9.01 -11.15
CA ASN A 82 4.23 8.91 -12.43
C ASN A 82 4.43 7.55 -13.13
N ALA A 83 4.49 6.48 -12.35
CA ALA A 83 4.65 5.12 -12.85
C ALA A 83 3.36 4.30 -12.74
N LEU A 84 3.19 3.38 -13.69
CA LEU A 84 2.24 2.28 -13.61
C LEU A 84 2.92 1.09 -12.95
N TYR A 85 2.30 0.51 -11.95
CA TYR A 85 2.66 -0.75 -11.33
C TYR A 85 1.55 -1.77 -11.57
N MET A 86 1.93 -2.93 -12.08
CA MET A 86 0.99 -4.04 -12.26
C MET A 86 1.10 -5.00 -11.09
N LEU A 87 -0.06 -5.51 -10.66
CA LEU A 87 -0.17 -6.48 -9.57
C LEU A 87 -1.07 -7.64 -9.99
N ASN A 88 -0.75 -8.81 -9.50
CA ASN A 88 -1.65 -9.97 -9.56
C ASN A 88 -2.11 -10.35 -8.15
N GLY A 89 -3.18 -11.14 -8.06
CA GLY A 89 -3.72 -11.60 -6.78
C GLY A 89 -2.88 -12.68 -6.07
N GLU A 90 -1.78 -13.13 -6.65
CA GLU A 90 -0.96 -14.23 -6.12
C GLU A 90 0.26 -13.76 -5.34
N SER A 91 0.69 -12.52 -5.59
CA SER A 91 1.91 -11.95 -4.99
C SER A 91 1.59 -11.13 -3.75
N ARG A 92 2.36 -11.38 -2.68
CA ARG A 92 2.42 -10.48 -1.52
C ARG A 92 3.39 -9.34 -1.84
N ASN A 93 2.94 -8.12 -1.65
CA ASN A 93 3.69 -6.93 -2.02
C ASN A 93 3.96 -6.04 -0.80
N THR A 94 5.09 -5.34 -0.83
CA THR A 94 5.44 -4.33 0.17
C THR A 94 5.73 -3.02 -0.55
N TRP A 95 5.09 -1.95 -0.12
CA TRP A 95 5.25 -0.62 -0.65
C TRP A 95 5.53 0.38 0.47
N ILE A 96 6.42 1.34 0.24
CA ILE A 96 6.61 2.47 1.15
C ILE A 96 6.27 3.74 0.39
N THR A 97 5.10 4.30 0.70
CA THR A 97 4.62 5.51 0.05
C THR A 97 5.41 6.74 0.50
N PRO A 98 5.54 7.78 -0.33
CA PRO A 98 5.99 9.09 0.14
C PRO A 98 4.91 9.77 0.99
N GLU A 99 5.23 10.94 1.56
CA GLU A 99 4.22 11.84 2.12
C GLU A 99 3.38 12.45 0.99
N ASN A 100 2.11 12.76 1.29
CA ASN A 100 1.12 13.27 0.33
C ASN A 100 0.93 12.32 -0.87
N TYR A 101 0.92 11.02 -0.58
CA TYR A 101 0.72 9.96 -1.57
C TYR A 101 -0.65 10.05 -2.22
N ARG A 102 -0.67 9.78 -3.51
CA ARG A 102 -1.89 9.59 -4.29
C ARG A 102 -1.68 8.49 -5.31
N GLU A 103 -2.61 7.56 -5.36
CA GLU A 103 -2.69 6.48 -6.35
C GLU A 103 -4.10 6.42 -6.92
N VAL A 104 -4.22 6.09 -8.19
CA VAL A 104 -5.47 5.60 -8.77
C VAL A 104 -5.24 4.20 -9.31
N ALA A 105 -6.21 3.31 -9.12
CA ALA A 105 -6.08 1.94 -9.59
C ALA A 105 -7.32 1.43 -10.29
N VAL A 106 -7.11 0.55 -11.28
CA VAL A 106 -8.12 -0.24 -11.94
C VAL A 106 -7.82 -1.70 -11.69
N VAL A 107 -8.75 -2.42 -11.07
CA VAL A 107 -8.62 -3.83 -10.70
C VAL A 107 -9.63 -4.66 -11.45
N PHE A 108 -9.15 -5.45 -12.38
CA PHE A 108 -9.97 -6.40 -13.14
C PHE A 108 -10.09 -7.71 -12.37
N GLY A 109 -11.29 -8.05 -11.94
CA GLY A 109 -11.55 -9.27 -11.18
C GLY A 109 -11.39 -10.55 -12.01
N PRO A 110 -11.28 -11.73 -11.36
CA PRO A 110 -10.91 -12.97 -12.02
C PRO A 110 -11.85 -13.39 -13.16
N GLN A 111 -13.15 -13.20 -12.97
CA GLN A 111 -14.13 -13.52 -14.01
C GLN A 111 -14.03 -12.60 -15.23
N PHE A 112 -13.64 -11.35 -15.03
CA PHE A 112 -13.40 -10.41 -16.11
C PHE A 112 -12.12 -10.76 -16.88
N VAL A 113 -11.01 -11.01 -16.16
CA VAL A 113 -9.72 -11.45 -16.73
C VAL A 113 -9.91 -12.70 -17.59
N GLN A 114 -10.64 -13.69 -17.07
CA GLN A 114 -10.94 -14.94 -17.80
C GLN A 114 -11.77 -14.71 -19.07
N ARG A 115 -12.83 -13.90 -18.98
CA ARG A 115 -13.71 -13.60 -20.14
C ARG A 115 -12.99 -12.86 -21.26
N GLN A 116 -12.04 -11.98 -20.90
CA GLN A 116 -11.24 -11.24 -21.88
C GLN A 116 -10.06 -12.07 -22.42
N GLY A 117 -9.83 -13.27 -21.90
CA GLY A 117 -8.73 -14.13 -22.35
C GLY A 117 -7.34 -13.55 -22.09
N LEU A 118 -7.21 -12.72 -21.03
CA LEU A 118 -5.94 -12.09 -20.68
C LEU A 118 -4.97 -13.14 -20.12
N ASP A 119 -3.83 -13.30 -20.80
CA ASP A 119 -2.76 -14.21 -20.37
C ASP A 119 -1.85 -13.52 -19.35
N VAL A 120 -2.24 -13.60 -18.07
CA VAL A 120 -1.53 -12.98 -16.96
C VAL A 120 -0.09 -13.52 -16.82
N ALA A 121 0.17 -14.77 -17.22
CA ALA A 121 1.51 -15.37 -17.15
C ALA A 121 2.51 -14.64 -18.05
N LYS A 122 2.08 -14.11 -19.19
CA LYS A 122 2.95 -13.30 -20.06
C LYS A 122 3.39 -11.97 -19.44
N LEU A 123 2.72 -11.54 -18.40
CA LEU A 123 2.99 -10.26 -17.72
C LEU A 123 3.90 -10.43 -16.47
N GLU A 124 4.28 -11.66 -16.11
CA GLU A 124 5.01 -11.98 -14.87
C GLU A 124 6.26 -11.11 -14.66
N GLY A 125 7.04 -10.87 -15.70
CA GLY A 125 8.24 -10.03 -15.63
C GLY A 125 7.98 -8.53 -15.43
N LEU A 126 6.73 -8.08 -15.52
CA LEU A 126 6.32 -6.68 -15.41
C LEU A 126 5.71 -6.35 -14.04
N PHE A 127 5.33 -7.35 -13.25
CA PHE A 127 4.73 -7.09 -11.94
C PHE A 127 5.68 -6.33 -11.03
N MET A 128 5.15 -5.31 -10.35
CA MET A 128 5.88 -4.38 -9.48
C MET A 128 7.03 -3.62 -10.18
N ALA A 129 7.12 -3.69 -11.51
CA ALA A 129 8.06 -2.85 -12.25
C ALA A 129 7.51 -1.43 -12.41
N PRO A 130 8.30 -0.36 -12.19
CA PRO A 130 7.86 1.00 -12.50
C PRO A 130 7.84 1.21 -14.02
N LEU A 131 6.65 1.16 -14.58
CA LEU A 131 6.41 1.34 -16.00
C LEU A 131 6.03 2.79 -16.26
N THR A 132 6.88 3.55 -16.96
CA THR A 132 6.68 4.99 -17.16
C THR A 132 6.42 5.32 -18.62
N CYS A 133 5.39 6.12 -18.87
CA CYS A 133 5.13 6.75 -20.16
C CYS A 133 4.38 8.09 -19.94
N GLN A 134 4.28 8.91 -20.98
CA GLN A 134 3.63 10.22 -20.88
C GLN A 134 2.13 10.10 -20.57
N GLN A 135 1.49 9.02 -20.96
CA GLN A 135 0.07 8.76 -20.78
C GLN A 135 -0.32 8.53 -19.32
N ASN A 136 0.61 8.04 -18.46
CA ASN A 136 0.33 7.77 -17.05
C ASN A 136 -0.30 8.98 -16.34
N ALA A 137 0.33 10.15 -16.44
CA ALA A 137 -0.16 11.36 -15.78
C ALA A 137 -1.51 11.86 -16.32
N LEU A 138 -1.76 11.67 -17.60
CA LEU A 138 -3.02 12.06 -18.24
C LEU A 138 -4.15 11.14 -17.76
N PHE A 139 -3.92 9.84 -17.78
CA PHE A 139 -4.87 8.83 -17.33
C PHE A 139 -5.19 8.99 -15.84
N THR A 140 -4.17 9.15 -14.99
CA THR A 140 -4.33 9.40 -13.56
C THR A 140 -5.23 10.61 -13.29
N ARG A 141 -4.99 11.73 -13.96
CA ARG A 141 -5.81 12.94 -13.83
C ARG A 141 -7.25 12.74 -14.31
N TRP A 142 -7.40 12.07 -15.44
CA TRP A 142 -8.71 11.78 -15.99
C TRP A 142 -9.51 10.89 -15.04
N LEU A 143 -8.91 9.79 -14.55
CA LEU A 143 -9.58 8.82 -13.68
C LEU A 143 -9.94 9.43 -12.32
N SER A 144 -9.00 10.17 -11.69
CA SER A 144 -9.24 10.91 -10.45
C SER A 144 -10.35 11.96 -10.61
N GLY A 145 -10.33 12.72 -11.72
CA GLY A 145 -11.38 13.69 -12.05
C GLY A 145 -12.73 13.02 -12.29
N THR A 146 -12.74 11.84 -12.87
CA THR A 146 -13.95 11.04 -13.10
C THR A 146 -14.53 10.57 -11.77
N LEU A 147 -13.73 9.95 -10.89
CA LEU A 147 -14.16 9.53 -9.54
C LEU A 147 -14.66 10.69 -8.67
N THR A 148 -14.17 11.90 -8.92
CA THR A 148 -14.60 13.09 -8.16
C THR A 148 -15.95 13.63 -8.64
N ARG A 149 -16.26 13.53 -9.94
CA ARG A 149 -17.41 14.19 -10.56
C ARG A 149 -18.60 13.25 -10.81
N LEU A 150 -18.34 11.95 -10.95
CA LEU A 150 -19.39 10.98 -11.21
C LEU A 150 -20.26 10.78 -9.97
N SER A 151 -21.52 11.18 -10.07
CA SER A 151 -22.56 10.78 -9.10
C SER A 151 -23.15 9.42 -9.43
N THR A 152 -23.23 9.06 -10.72
CA THR A 152 -23.75 7.79 -11.23
C THR A 152 -23.05 7.41 -12.53
N VAL A 153 -22.90 6.10 -12.78
CA VAL A 153 -22.35 5.58 -14.03
C VAL A 153 -23.49 5.23 -14.98
N PRO A 154 -23.62 5.94 -16.12
CA PRO A 154 -24.73 5.72 -17.05
C PRO A 154 -24.58 4.41 -17.84
N ASP A 155 -23.36 4.03 -18.22
CA ASP A 155 -23.05 2.80 -18.95
C ASP A 155 -21.82 2.10 -18.37
N PRO A 156 -21.99 1.21 -17.39
CA PRO A 156 -20.90 0.49 -16.76
C PRO A 156 -20.13 -0.44 -17.72
N VAL A 157 -20.81 -1.01 -18.70
CA VAL A 157 -20.18 -1.98 -19.64
C VAL A 157 -19.21 -1.27 -20.56
N SER A 158 -19.64 -0.16 -21.16
CA SER A 158 -18.78 0.64 -22.03
C SER A 158 -17.59 1.22 -21.26
N LEU A 159 -17.82 1.74 -20.05
CA LEU A 159 -16.74 2.25 -19.20
C LEU A 159 -15.72 1.16 -18.84
N THR A 160 -16.18 -0.04 -18.51
CA THR A 160 -15.31 -1.17 -18.17
C THR A 160 -14.42 -1.56 -19.35
N GLN A 161 -14.97 -1.62 -20.57
CA GLN A 161 -14.19 -1.92 -21.77
C GLN A 161 -13.18 -0.81 -22.07
N GLN A 162 -13.60 0.45 -21.98
CA GLN A 162 -12.70 1.59 -22.16
C GLN A 162 -11.54 1.57 -21.16
N LEU A 163 -11.80 1.28 -19.88
CA LEU A 163 -10.74 1.16 -18.86
C LEU A 163 -9.73 0.07 -19.21
N LEU A 164 -10.18 -1.08 -19.73
CA LEU A 164 -9.28 -2.14 -20.18
C LEU A 164 -8.41 -1.68 -21.35
N ASP A 165 -9.05 -1.11 -22.38
CA ASP A 165 -8.35 -0.67 -23.59
C ASP A 165 -7.31 0.41 -23.27
N ASP A 166 -7.65 1.36 -22.40
CA ASP A 166 -6.74 2.42 -21.95
C ASP A 166 -5.57 1.84 -21.12
N CYS A 167 -5.84 0.92 -20.19
CA CYS A 167 -4.80 0.27 -19.39
C CYS A 167 -3.82 -0.53 -20.27
N LEU A 168 -4.32 -1.31 -21.24
CA LEU A 168 -3.49 -2.07 -22.17
C LEU A 168 -2.69 -1.15 -23.10
N PHE A 169 -3.30 -0.09 -23.61
CA PHE A 169 -2.61 0.90 -24.44
C PHE A 169 -1.44 1.58 -23.68
N ILE A 170 -1.66 1.95 -22.42
CA ILE A 170 -0.63 2.55 -21.57
C ILE A 170 0.48 1.52 -21.29
N LEU A 171 0.13 0.28 -21.02
CA LEU A 171 1.09 -0.80 -20.79
C LEU A 171 1.99 -1.00 -22.01
N ASP A 172 1.42 -1.09 -23.20
CA ASP A 172 2.18 -1.27 -24.46
C ASP A 172 3.17 -0.11 -24.68
N ASN A 173 2.73 1.13 -24.49
CA ASN A 173 3.59 2.31 -24.60
C ASN A 173 4.71 2.30 -23.55
N ALA A 174 4.41 1.93 -22.31
CA ALA A 174 5.40 1.86 -21.25
C ALA A 174 6.42 0.72 -21.51
N CYS A 175 6.00 -0.41 -22.07
CA CYS A 175 6.89 -1.51 -22.43
C CYS A 175 7.90 -1.13 -23.54
N VAL A 176 7.51 -0.29 -24.48
CA VAL A 176 8.43 0.23 -25.52
C VAL A 176 9.53 1.08 -24.91
N CYS A 177 9.23 1.83 -23.85
CA CYS A 177 10.17 2.72 -23.16
C CYS A 177 11.01 2.00 -22.09
N LEU A 178 10.78 0.70 -21.86
CA LEU A 178 11.35 -0.04 -20.74
C LEU A 178 12.84 -0.33 -20.93
N ASP A 179 13.67 0.26 -20.06
CA ASP A 179 15.09 -0.12 -19.96
C ASP A 179 15.26 -1.38 -19.11
N ARG A 180 15.47 -2.51 -19.79
CA ARG A 180 15.67 -3.82 -19.13
C ARG A 180 16.90 -3.86 -18.22
N SER A 181 17.92 -3.02 -18.44
CA SER A 181 19.10 -2.97 -17.58
C SER A 181 18.80 -2.35 -16.22
N SER A 182 17.91 -1.38 -16.18
CA SER A 182 17.45 -0.75 -14.94
C SER A 182 16.56 -1.68 -14.10
N LEU A 183 15.82 -2.60 -14.72
CA LEU A 183 15.03 -3.62 -14.03
C LEU A 183 15.91 -4.61 -13.28
N GLN A 184 17.01 -5.06 -13.90
CA GLN A 184 17.95 -6.01 -13.29
C GLN A 184 18.59 -5.43 -12.02
N LYS A 185 19.03 -4.16 -12.09
CA LYS A 185 19.71 -3.49 -10.97
C LYS A 185 18.81 -3.28 -9.75
N ARG A 186 17.51 -3.08 -9.96
CA ARG A 186 16.50 -2.94 -8.90
C ARG A 186 16.01 -4.29 -8.37
N SER A 187 16.34 -5.40 -9.01
CA SER A 187 15.85 -6.73 -8.61
C SER A 187 16.39 -7.17 -7.24
N ASP A 188 17.64 -6.89 -6.92
CA ASP A 188 18.26 -7.31 -5.65
C ASP A 188 17.71 -6.52 -4.46
N GLU A 189 17.51 -5.20 -4.64
CA GLU A 189 16.90 -4.35 -3.61
C GLU A 189 15.43 -4.74 -3.36
N ARG A 190 14.69 -5.07 -4.42
CA ARG A 190 13.32 -5.57 -4.30
C ARG A 190 13.25 -6.92 -3.60
N ARG A 191 14.14 -7.87 -3.93
CA ARG A 191 14.21 -9.17 -3.27
C ARG A 191 14.52 -9.03 -1.78
N LEU A 192 15.42 -8.11 -1.43
CA LEU A 192 15.72 -7.76 -0.05
C LEU A 192 14.45 -7.28 0.67
N MET A 193 13.76 -6.31 0.09
CA MET A 193 12.55 -5.73 0.68
C MET A 193 11.38 -6.71 0.69
N ALA A 194 11.24 -7.56 -0.33
CA ALA A 194 10.23 -8.61 -0.36
C ALA A 194 10.39 -9.59 0.81
N ARG A 195 11.61 -10.12 1.06
CA ARG A 195 11.86 -11.02 2.20
C ARG A 195 11.55 -10.37 3.55
N ILE A 196 11.91 -9.10 3.71
CA ILE A 196 11.64 -8.35 4.93
C ILE A 196 10.14 -8.09 5.07
N GLY A 197 9.48 -7.77 3.97
CA GLY A 197 8.02 -7.57 3.92
C GLY A 197 7.25 -8.85 4.23
N GLU A 198 7.64 -10.00 3.68
CA GLU A 198 7.08 -11.31 3.99
C GLU A 198 7.19 -11.61 5.48
N TRP A 199 8.41 -11.51 6.04
CA TRP A 199 8.59 -11.68 7.48
C TRP A 199 7.75 -10.68 8.30
N SER A 200 7.76 -9.40 7.94
CA SER A 200 7.00 -8.36 8.66
C SER A 200 5.50 -8.62 8.68
N ALA A 201 4.96 -9.17 7.60
CA ALA A 201 3.55 -9.53 7.48
C ALA A 201 3.20 -10.81 8.24
N ASP A 202 4.11 -11.81 8.26
CA ASP A 202 3.89 -13.08 8.93
C ASP A 202 4.09 -12.99 10.46
N ALA A 203 4.96 -12.08 10.90
CA ALA A 203 5.27 -11.85 12.30
C ALA A 203 5.12 -10.37 12.71
N PRO A 204 3.90 -9.80 12.62
CA PRO A 204 3.68 -8.36 12.81
C PRO A 204 4.04 -7.86 14.21
N ASP A 205 3.99 -8.74 15.20
CA ASP A 205 4.24 -8.42 16.61
C ASP A 205 5.62 -8.87 17.11
N GLU A 206 6.42 -9.48 16.24
CA GLU A 206 7.78 -9.89 16.58
C GLU A 206 8.73 -8.69 16.58
N THR A 207 9.56 -8.61 17.64
CA THR A 207 10.60 -7.60 17.75
C THR A 207 11.97 -8.25 17.49
N VAL A 208 12.69 -7.73 16.50
CA VAL A 208 14.02 -8.21 16.13
C VAL A 208 15.04 -7.07 16.21
N ASN A 209 16.31 -7.45 16.37
CA ASN A 209 17.42 -6.52 16.25
C ASN A 209 17.99 -6.47 14.81
N LEU A 210 18.99 -5.63 14.59
CA LEU A 210 19.56 -5.41 13.25
C LEU A 210 20.27 -6.65 12.66
N LEU A 211 20.86 -7.49 13.51
CA LEU A 211 21.56 -8.70 13.06
C LEU A 211 20.54 -9.76 12.63
N GLU A 212 19.51 -9.94 13.44
CA GLU A 212 18.38 -10.83 13.12
C GLU A 212 17.70 -10.40 11.82
N LEU A 213 17.46 -9.09 11.63
CA LEU A 213 16.90 -8.58 10.38
C LEU A 213 17.81 -8.85 9.17
N ALA A 214 19.12 -8.76 9.34
CA ALA A 214 20.08 -9.10 8.28
C ALA A 214 20.06 -10.60 7.95
N GLN A 215 19.87 -11.47 8.95
CA GLN A 215 19.69 -12.91 8.77
C GLN A 215 18.38 -13.23 8.03
N ILE A 216 17.27 -12.63 8.44
CA ILE A 216 15.96 -12.74 7.74
C ILE A 216 16.11 -12.33 6.28
N ALA A 217 16.75 -11.21 6.02
CA ALA A 217 16.99 -10.70 4.67
C ALA A 217 18.00 -11.55 3.86
N GLY A 218 18.78 -12.40 4.52
CA GLY A 218 19.81 -13.25 3.90
C GLY A 218 20.97 -12.45 3.30
N VAL A 219 21.34 -11.31 3.91
CA VAL A 219 22.41 -10.41 3.45
C VAL A 219 23.28 -9.91 4.59
N PRO A 220 24.56 -9.54 4.33
CA PRO A 220 25.40 -8.88 5.32
C PRO A 220 24.80 -7.55 5.79
N LEU A 221 25.06 -7.17 7.06
CA LEU A 221 24.53 -5.96 7.68
C LEU A 221 24.78 -4.68 6.85
N ARG A 222 25.96 -4.55 6.23
CA ARG A 222 26.29 -3.41 5.36
C ARG A 222 25.36 -3.34 4.14
N GLN A 223 25.10 -4.47 3.52
CA GLN A 223 24.17 -4.55 2.35
C GLN A 223 22.74 -4.26 2.77
N LEU A 224 22.30 -4.76 3.95
CA LEU A 224 21.01 -4.40 4.53
C LEU A 224 20.88 -2.88 4.70
N GLN A 225 21.87 -2.24 5.34
CA GLN A 225 21.84 -0.79 5.58
C GLN A 225 21.77 0.02 4.29
N GLN A 226 22.54 -0.37 3.28
CA GLN A 226 22.57 0.31 1.98
C GLN A 226 21.25 0.10 1.22
N GLY A 227 20.78 -1.14 1.11
CA GLY A 227 19.54 -1.47 0.42
C GLY A 227 18.32 -0.78 1.05
N PHE A 228 18.23 -0.79 2.38
CA PHE A 228 17.18 -0.05 3.09
C PHE A 228 17.20 1.43 2.78
N LYS A 229 18.35 2.07 2.87
CA LYS A 229 18.46 3.51 2.61
C LYS A 229 18.10 3.86 1.16
N THR A 230 18.53 3.03 0.22
CA THR A 230 18.22 3.23 -1.20
C THR A 230 16.73 3.07 -1.49
N TYR A 231 16.10 2.02 -0.94
CA TYR A 231 14.71 1.69 -1.23
C TYR A 231 13.70 2.52 -0.42
N THR A 232 13.97 2.71 0.88
CA THR A 232 13.01 3.33 1.81
C THR A 232 13.35 4.78 2.16
N GLY A 233 14.57 5.24 1.88
CA GLY A 233 15.08 6.54 2.34
C GLY A 233 15.44 6.59 3.82
N MET A 234 15.26 5.49 4.59
CA MET A 234 15.54 5.42 6.03
C MET A 234 16.52 4.32 6.39
N SER A 235 17.08 4.35 7.61
CA SER A 235 17.91 3.26 8.11
C SER A 235 17.06 2.09 8.62
N PRO A 236 17.57 0.84 8.60
CA PRO A 236 16.88 -0.31 9.20
C PRO A 236 16.54 -0.11 10.68
N ALA A 237 17.43 0.55 11.44
CA ALA A 237 17.20 0.85 12.86
C ALA A 237 16.01 1.81 13.06
N GLN A 238 15.90 2.83 12.20
CA GLN A 238 14.77 3.74 12.22
C GLN A 238 13.47 3.02 11.86
N TRP A 239 13.49 2.18 10.83
CA TRP A 239 12.35 1.38 10.42
C TRP A 239 11.87 0.44 11.53
N LEU A 240 12.79 -0.34 12.15
CA LEU A 240 12.45 -1.22 13.27
C LEU A 240 11.82 -0.46 14.45
N ARG A 241 12.31 0.76 14.72
CA ARG A 241 11.73 1.60 15.78
C ARG A 241 10.31 2.05 15.42
N LEU A 242 10.06 2.46 14.17
CA LEU A 242 8.73 2.87 13.71
C LEU A 242 7.76 1.69 13.73
N ARG A 243 8.20 0.52 13.29
CA ARG A 243 7.42 -0.72 13.36
C ARG A 243 6.98 -1.04 14.79
N ARG A 244 7.90 -0.97 15.77
CA ARG A 244 7.58 -1.17 17.19
C ARG A 244 6.60 -0.13 17.73
N LEU A 245 6.70 1.13 17.32
CA LEU A 245 5.75 2.18 17.71
C LEU A 245 4.34 1.92 17.14
N ASN A 246 4.25 1.46 15.88
CA ASN A 246 2.97 1.07 15.27
C ASN A 246 2.36 -0.16 15.97
N GLY A 247 3.17 -1.15 16.33
CA GLY A 247 2.74 -2.30 17.11
C GLY A 247 2.19 -1.90 18.48
N ALA A 248 2.93 -1.07 19.21
CA ALA A 248 2.48 -0.52 20.49
C ALA A 248 1.15 0.26 20.34
N ARG A 249 0.96 0.99 19.21
CA ARG A 249 -0.32 1.68 18.95
C ARG A 249 -1.46 0.70 18.73
N ARG A 250 -1.26 -0.37 17.97
CA ARG A 250 -2.29 -1.40 17.76
C ARG A 250 -2.71 -2.03 19.10
N GLU A 251 -1.73 -2.38 19.95
CA GLU A 251 -1.98 -2.97 21.27
C GLU A 251 -2.73 -1.99 22.20
N LEU A 252 -2.34 -0.70 22.22
CA LEU A 252 -3.07 0.33 23.00
C LEU A 252 -4.52 0.49 22.52
N LEU A 253 -4.77 0.42 21.21
CA LEU A 253 -6.11 0.53 20.64
C LEU A 253 -6.98 -0.71 20.90
N SER A 254 -6.38 -1.90 21.07
CA SER A 254 -7.13 -3.13 21.37
C SER A 254 -7.73 -3.14 22.77
N GLY A 255 -7.24 -2.31 23.68
CA GLY A 255 -7.83 -2.10 25.01
C GLY A 255 -7.78 -3.29 25.95
N ALA A 256 -6.92 -4.27 25.73
CA ALA A 256 -6.88 -5.57 26.43
C ALA A 256 -6.48 -5.49 27.94
N GLY A 257 -6.94 -4.48 28.67
CA GLY A 257 -6.69 -4.32 30.11
C GLY A 257 -5.25 -3.98 30.45
N THR A 258 -4.46 -3.54 29.48
CA THR A 258 -3.03 -3.24 29.61
C THR A 258 -2.77 -1.81 30.03
N THR A 259 -1.62 -1.58 30.66
CA THR A 259 -1.12 -0.24 30.96
C THR A 259 -0.17 0.23 29.87
N VAL A 260 0.00 1.55 29.73
CA VAL A 260 1.01 2.13 28.81
C VAL A 260 2.42 1.57 29.09
N ALA A 261 2.72 1.27 30.36
CA ALA A 261 4.03 0.73 30.75
C ALA A 261 4.21 -0.72 30.26
N GLU A 262 3.22 -1.56 30.39
CA GLU A 262 3.23 -2.94 29.91
C GLU A 262 3.37 -2.97 28.39
N VAL A 263 2.57 -2.20 27.66
CA VAL A 263 2.67 -2.09 26.20
C VAL A 263 4.06 -1.64 25.78
N ALA A 264 4.62 -0.62 26.43
CA ALA A 264 5.98 -0.16 26.11
C ALA A 264 7.02 -1.28 26.28
N MET A 265 6.92 -2.07 27.36
CA MET A 265 7.81 -3.19 27.62
C MET A 265 7.66 -4.33 26.61
N ASN A 266 6.41 -4.69 26.25
CA ASN A 266 6.11 -5.71 25.25
C ASN A 266 6.79 -5.37 23.89
N TRP A 267 6.83 -4.08 23.56
CA TRP A 267 7.47 -3.59 22.33
C TRP A 267 8.94 -3.18 22.52
N SER A 268 9.60 -3.69 23.58
CA SER A 268 11.03 -3.48 23.86
C SER A 268 11.42 -2.00 24.05
N PHE A 269 10.55 -1.21 24.67
CA PHE A 269 10.83 0.17 25.09
C PHE A 269 11.05 0.22 26.60
N TRP A 270 12.30 0.09 27.04
CA TRP A 270 12.68 0.05 28.46
C TRP A 270 12.64 1.40 29.19
N HIS A 271 12.52 2.51 28.46
CA HIS A 271 12.49 3.86 29.00
C HIS A 271 11.19 4.55 28.63
N LEU A 272 10.20 4.58 29.53
CA LEU A 272 8.85 5.12 29.29
C LEU A 272 8.85 6.57 28.79
N GLY A 273 9.73 7.44 29.32
CA GLY A 273 9.82 8.82 28.87
C GLY A 273 10.29 8.93 27.40
N ARG A 274 11.26 8.10 26.99
CA ARG A 274 11.72 8.04 25.59
C ARG A 274 10.67 7.42 24.68
N PHE A 275 9.95 6.41 25.16
CA PHE A 275 8.83 5.83 24.44
C PHE A 275 7.75 6.89 24.18
N SER A 276 7.24 7.55 25.22
CA SER A 276 6.18 8.56 25.11
C SER A 276 6.57 9.71 24.19
N ASN A 277 7.82 10.20 24.28
CA ASN A 277 8.33 11.23 23.38
C ASN A 277 8.39 10.77 21.92
N SER A 278 8.83 9.52 21.67
CA SER A 278 8.91 8.95 20.32
C SER A 278 7.54 8.71 19.73
N TYR A 279 6.61 8.21 20.54
CA TYR A 279 5.23 7.97 20.19
C TYR A 279 4.54 9.28 19.82
N ARG A 280 4.64 10.30 20.69
CA ARG A 280 4.10 11.63 20.42
C ARG A 280 4.73 12.28 19.19
N ALA A 281 6.03 12.10 18.97
CA ALA A 281 6.70 12.61 17.79
C ALA A 281 6.11 12.02 16.51
N LEU A 282 5.78 10.72 16.50
CA LEU A 282 5.24 10.01 15.33
C LEU A 282 3.74 10.30 15.14
N PHE A 283 2.91 10.06 16.16
CA PHE A 283 1.45 10.07 16.04
C PHE A 283 0.79 11.40 16.45
N LYS A 284 1.59 12.35 16.98
CA LYS A 284 1.12 13.65 17.49
C LYS A 284 0.18 13.58 18.69
N GLU A 285 0.09 12.41 19.32
CA GLU A 285 -0.70 12.15 20.53
C GLU A 285 0.12 11.35 21.56
N LEU A 286 -0.27 11.35 22.81
CA LEU A 286 0.35 10.55 23.85
C LEU A 286 -0.16 9.10 23.83
N PRO A 287 0.66 8.10 24.26
CA PRO A 287 0.19 6.73 24.39
C PRO A 287 -1.04 6.58 25.28
N SER A 288 -1.13 7.39 26.35
CA SER A 288 -2.29 7.42 27.25
C SER A 288 -3.57 7.99 26.62
N GLU A 289 -3.44 8.86 25.62
CA GLU A 289 -4.57 9.37 24.84
C GLU A 289 -5.09 8.32 23.89
N THR A 290 -4.18 7.57 23.26
CA THR A 290 -4.54 6.41 22.42
C THR A 290 -5.27 5.35 23.25
N LEU A 291 -4.73 4.98 24.42
CA LEU A 291 -5.35 3.97 25.31
C LEU A 291 -6.76 4.36 25.76
N LYS A 292 -7.04 5.64 26.00
CA LYS A 292 -8.39 6.13 26.36
C LYS A 292 -9.44 5.98 25.25
N ARG A 293 -9.01 5.78 24.00
CA ARG A 293 -9.90 5.56 22.84
C ARG A 293 -10.17 4.09 22.56
N SER A 294 -9.55 3.18 23.32
CA SER A 294 -9.86 1.75 23.24
C SER A 294 -11.32 1.52 23.64
N PRO A 295 -11.98 0.56 23.01
CA PRO A 295 -13.39 0.21 23.27
C PRO A 295 -13.67 -0.13 24.74
#